data_75a1888e7e4411fbc9c45d9a83fa2e60
#
_entry.id   75a1888e7e4411fbc9c45d9a83fa2e60
#
_cell.length_a   1.000
_cell.length_b   1.000
_cell.length_c   1.000
_cell.angle_alpha   90.00
_cell.angle_beta   90.00
_cell.angle_gamma   90.00
#
_symmetry.space_group_name_H-M   'P 1'
#
loop_
_entity.id
_entity.type
_entity.pdbx_description
1 polymer ?
#
loop_
_entity_poly.entity_id
_entity_poly.type
_entity_poly.pdbx_seq_one_letter_code
_entity_poly.pdbx_strand_id
1 'polypeptide(L)'
;NTFPVPATVVSGCCQMEDVAFVSSRMSGIYVTDREGKEGFTELTLRTLESRTPLLRCHRQYLVNMAHLKEIRMEENGQAELLMRAGQTVPVSRRYLKSLKEAIGL
;
A
#
# COMPACT_ATOMS: atom_id res chain seq x y z
N ASN A 1 2.78 -18.55 10.14
CA ASN A 1 2.19 -17.33 9.82
C ASN A 1 3.16 -16.20 9.51
N THR A 2 4.40 -16.35 9.84
CA THR A 2 5.34 -15.31 9.52
C THR A 2 6.17 -15.72 8.34
N PHE A 3 6.44 -14.77 7.48
CA PHE A 3 7.34 -14.98 6.37
C PHE A 3 8.42 -13.90 6.46
N PRO A 4 9.57 -14.15 5.84
CA PRO A 4 10.65 -13.18 5.93
C PRO A 4 10.23 -11.87 5.30
N VAL A 5 10.20 -10.83 6.12
CA VAL A 5 9.86 -9.50 5.69
C VAL A 5 11.13 -8.67 5.75
N PRO A 6 11.49 -7.97 4.68
CA PRO A 6 12.68 -7.13 4.75
C PRO A 6 12.50 -6.08 5.81
N ALA A 7 13.50 -5.93 6.67
CA ALA A 7 13.46 -4.91 7.72
C ALA A 7 13.43 -3.52 7.11
N THR A 8 14.06 -3.35 5.95
CA THR A 8 14.12 -2.08 5.25
C THR A 8 13.73 -2.31 3.81
N VAL A 9 12.71 -1.61 3.33
CA VAL A 9 12.24 -1.75 1.94
C VAL A 9 12.84 -0.70 1.01
N VAL A 10 13.37 0.37 1.56
CA VAL A 10 14.05 1.40 0.81
C VAL A 10 15.44 1.53 1.39
N SER A 11 16.44 1.53 0.53
CA SER A 11 17.82 1.60 0.97
C SER A 11 18.04 2.76 1.95
N GLY A 12 18.43 2.39 3.15
CA GLY A 12 18.90 3.35 4.15
C GLY A 12 17.86 4.09 4.95
N CYS A 13 16.54 3.90 4.74
CA CYS A 13 15.67 4.81 5.45
C CYS A 13 14.26 4.36 5.81
N CYS A 14 13.72 3.27 5.24
CA CYS A 14 12.33 2.97 5.52
C CYS A 14 12.13 1.55 6.03
N GLN A 15 11.56 1.44 7.21
CA GLN A 15 11.19 0.15 7.79
C GLN A 15 9.81 -0.24 7.28
N MET A 16 9.54 -1.55 7.24
CA MET A 16 8.25 -2.06 6.74
C MET A 16 7.07 -1.46 7.52
N GLU A 17 7.18 -1.33 8.81
CA GLU A 17 6.10 -0.80 9.63
C GLU A 17 5.82 0.68 9.38
N ASP A 18 6.78 1.39 8.77
CA ASP A 18 6.61 2.80 8.44
C ASP A 18 6.06 3.02 7.05
N VAL A 19 5.92 1.96 6.26
CA VAL A 19 5.41 2.07 4.90
C VAL A 19 3.90 2.29 4.94
N ALA A 20 3.43 3.35 4.28
CA ALA A 20 2.00 3.60 4.14
C ALA A 20 1.46 2.94 2.88
N PHE A 21 2.11 3.15 1.77
CA PHE A 21 1.70 2.51 0.52
C PHE A 21 2.86 2.50 -0.47
N VAL A 22 2.67 1.72 -1.53
CA VAL A 22 3.68 1.57 -2.59
C VAL A 22 2.97 1.83 -3.91
N SER A 23 3.62 2.57 -4.79
CA SER A 23 3.06 2.87 -6.11
C SER A 23 4.03 2.47 -7.21
N SER A 24 3.45 1.98 -8.30
CA SER A 24 4.21 1.67 -9.52
C SER A 24 3.99 2.80 -10.51
N ARG A 25 5.06 3.41 -10.95
CA ARG A 25 5.04 4.51 -11.92
C ARG A 25 5.93 4.16 -13.09
N MET A 26 5.86 4.95 -14.16
CA MET A 26 6.71 4.70 -15.31
C MET A 26 8.18 4.68 -14.96
N SER A 27 8.59 5.50 -14.02
CA SER A 27 10.00 5.62 -13.64
C SER A 27 10.44 4.59 -12.61
N GLY A 28 9.52 3.80 -12.06
CA GLY A 28 9.89 2.77 -11.09
C GLY A 28 8.87 2.58 -10.00
N ILE A 29 9.29 1.89 -8.95
CA ILE A 29 8.45 1.57 -7.81
C ILE A 29 8.83 2.49 -6.66
N TYR A 30 7.85 3.15 -6.08
CA TYR A 30 8.08 4.13 -5.02
C TYR A 30 7.32 3.74 -3.76
N VAL A 31 8.02 3.86 -2.64
CA VAL A 31 7.47 3.58 -1.32
C VAL A 31 7.21 4.91 -0.64
N THR A 32 5.99 5.11 -0.12
CA THR A 32 5.65 6.31 0.63
C THR A 32 5.49 5.92 2.09
N ASP A 33 6.19 6.60 2.98
CA ASP A 33 6.12 6.27 4.38
C ASP A 33 4.95 7.00 5.07
N ARG A 34 4.76 6.70 6.35
CA ARG A 34 3.63 7.25 7.11
C ARG A 34 3.71 8.76 7.31
N GLU A 35 4.85 9.37 7.01
CA GLU A 35 5.01 10.81 7.09
C GLU A 35 4.89 11.48 5.73
N GLY A 36 4.69 10.67 4.68
CA GLY A 36 4.54 11.20 3.34
C GLY A 36 5.82 11.27 2.53
N LYS A 37 6.92 10.79 3.06
CA LYS A 37 8.19 10.79 2.33
C LYS A 37 8.24 9.64 1.36
N GLU A 38 8.74 9.89 0.16
CA GLU A 38 8.87 8.86 -0.88
C GLU A 38 10.30 8.40 -1.00
N GLY A 39 10.46 7.13 -1.33
CA GLY A 39 11.75 6.55 -1.64
C GLY A 39 11.61 5.53 -2.74
N PHE A 40 12.67 5.38 -3.54
CA PHE A 40 12.69 4.41 -4.62
C PHE A 40 13.07 3.04 -4.09
N THR A 41 12.46 1.99 -4.64
CA THR A 41 12.84 0.63 -4.32
C THR A 41 13.07 -0.15 -5.62
N GLU A 42 14.01 -1.09 -5.58
CA GLU A 42 14.24 -1.98 -6.70
C GLU A 42 13.34 -3.20 -6.67
N LEU A 43 12.58 -3.37 -5.59
CA LEU A 43 11.66 -4.50 -5.47
C LEU A 43 10.42 -4.25 -6.33
N THR A 44 9.84 -5.33 -6.85
CA THR A 44 8.62 -5.21 -7.63
C THR A 44 7.40 -5.24 -6.71
N LEU A 45 6.26 -4.77 -7.22
CA LEU A 45 5.02 -4.87 -6.45
C LEU A 45 4.72 -6.33 -6.09
N ARG A 46 4.95 -7.22 -7.03
CA ARG A 46 4.67 -8.63 -6.80
C ARG A 46 5.52 -9.20 -5.66
N THR A 47 6.79 -8.85 -5.63
CA THR A 47 7.68 -9.29 -4.57
C THR A 47 7.22 -8.73 -3.22
N LEU A 48 6.90 -7.44 -3.19
CA LEU A 48 6.43 -6.81 -1.97
C LEU A 48 5.11 -7.41 -1.51
N GLU A 49 4.21 -7.68 -2.45
CA GLU A 49 2.93 -8.29 -2.12
C GLU A 49 3.10 -9.67 -1.48
N SER A 50 4.03 -10.48 -2.01
CA SER A 50 4.22 -11.83 -1.52
C SER A 50 5.07 -11.93 -0.26
N ARG A 51 5.91 -10.94 0.00
CA ARG A 51 6.85 -11.00 1.12
C ARG A 51 6.54 -10.05 2.27
N THR A 52 5.48 -9.29 2.18
CA THR A 52 5.14 -8.31 3.22
C THR A 52 3.66 -8.39 3.50
N PRO A 53 3.20 -7.79 4.60
CA PRO A 53 1.76 -7.73 4.89
C PRO A 53 1.03 -6.66 4.09
N LEU A 54 1.69 -5.99 3.15
CA LEU A 54 1.02 -5.01 2.30
C LEU A 54 -0.02 -5.70 1.42
N LEU A 55 -1.16 -5.05 1.22
CA LEU A 55 -2.26 -5.61 0.45
C LEU A 55 -2.38 -4.91 -0.89
N ARG A 56 -2.66 -5.70 -1.92
CA ARG A 56 -2.90 -5.14 -3.24
C ARG A 56 -4.27 -4.47 -3.24
N CYS A 57 -4.32 -3.20 -3.61
CA CYS A 57 -5.59 -2.47 -3.70
C CYS A 57 -5.85 -1.98 -5.12
N HIS A 58 -4.86 -2.07 -5.97
CA HIS A 58 -4.94 -1.61 -7.34
C HIS A 58 -3.79 -2.27 -8.08
N ARG A 59 -3.90 -2.43 -9.39
CA ARG A 59 -2.82 -3.09 -10.10
C ARG A 59 -1.49 -2.36 -9.97
N GLN A 60 -1.51 -1.09 -9.62
CA GLN A 60 -0.31 -0.28 -9.48
C GLN A 60 -0.03 0.15 -8.04
N TYR A 61 -0.78 -0.38 -7.06
CA TYR A 61 -0.63 0.06 -5.66
C TYR A 61 -0.72 -1.09 -4.68
N LEU A 62 0.09 -0.98 -3.64
CA LEU A 62 -0.04 -1.80 -2.43
C LEU A 62 -0.26 -0.83 -1.28
N VAL A 63 -0.97 -1.28 -0.26
CA VAL A 63 -1.31 -0.42 0.87
C VAL A 63 -1.05 -1.14 2.17
N ASN A 64 -0.62 -0.37 3.17
CA ASN A 64 -0.50 -0.87 4.53
C ASN A 64 -1.73 -0.40 5.31
N MET A 65 -2.60 -1.35 5.61
CA MET A 65 -3.87 -1.01 6.26
C MET A 65 -3.68 -0.45 7.67
N ALA A 66 -2.52 -0.66 8.28
CA ALA A 66 -2.24 -0.09 9.60
C ALA A 66 -2.20 1.44 9.60
N HIS A 67 -1.96 2.03 8.43
CA HIS A 67 -1.90 3.48 8.30
C HIS A 67 -3.12 4.06 7.58
N LEU A 68 -4.17 3.26 7.45
CA LEU A 68 -5.41 3.69 6.82
C LEU A 68 -6.23 4.51 7.80
N LYS A 69 -6.74 5.65 7.33
CA LYS A 69 -7.66 6.46 8.12
C LYS A 69 -9.10 6.12 7.80
N GLU A 70 -9.46 6.06 6.52
CA GLU A 70 -10.82 5.70 6.15
C GLU A 70 -10.87 5.24 4.69
N ILE A 71 -11.93 4.50 4.37
CA ILE A 71 -12.23 4.09 3.01
C ILE A 71 -13.38 4.96 2.53
N ARG A 72 -13.17 5.64 1.40
CA ARG A 72 -14.19 6.49 0.80
C ARG A 72 -14.80 5.78 -0.40
N MET A 73 -16.11 5.66 -0.42
CA MET A 73 -16.82 5.08 -1.55
C MET A 73 -17.32 6.20 -2.43
N GLU A 74 -17.09 6.06 -3.73
CA GLU A 74 -17.54 7.05 -4.69
C GLU A 74 -18.85 6.61 -5.34
N GLU A 75 -19.56 7.56 -5.96
CA GLU A 75 -20.86 7.29 -6.57
C GLU A 75 -20.79 6.23 -7.68
N ASN A 76 -19.66 6.18 -8.38
CA ASN A 76 -19.47 5.24 -9.47
C ASN A 76 -19.12 3.82 -9.00
N GLY A 77 -19.13 3.57 -7.68
CA GLY A 77 -18.80 2.27 -7.13
C GLY A 77 -17.33 2.04 -6.91
N GLN A 78 -16.50 3.00 -7.25
CA GLN A 78 -15.08 2.91 -6.98
C GLN A 78 -14.79 3.37 -5.56
N ALA A 79 -13.63 3.02 -5.06
CA ALA A 79 -13.24 3.38 -3.72
C ALA A 79 -11.87 4.01 -3.71
N GLU A 80 -11.61 4.74 -2.64
CA GLU A 80 -10.35 5.43 -2.45
C GLU A 80 -9.98 5.28 -0.98
N LEU A 81 -8.71 5.07 -0.71
CA LEU A 81 -8.22 4.94 0.66
C LEU A 81 -7.61 6.26 1.07
N LEU A 82 -8.05 6.79 2.21
CA LEU A 82 -7.42 7.96 2.79
C LEU A 82 -6.45 7.47 3.85
N MET A 83 -5.18 7.80 3.67
CA MET A 83 -4.15 7.42 4.62
C MET A 83 -4.07 8.46 5.74
N ARG A 84 -3.50 8.07 6.87
CA ARG A 84 -3.44 8.95 8.04
C ARG A 84 -2.69 10.26 7.78
N ALA A 85 -1.71 10.23 6.89
CA ALA A 85 -0.95 11.44 6.55
C ALA A 85 -1.66 12.30 5.50
N GLY A 86 -2.84 11.90 5.04
CA GLY A 86 -3.62 12.71 4.12
C GLY A 86 -3.56 12.31 2.66
N GLN A 87 -2.70 11.35 2.30
CA GLN A 87 -2.64 10.90 0.92
C GLN A 87 -3.82 9.99 0.59
N THR A 88 -4.17 9.94 -0.68
CA THR A 88 -5.22 9.05 -1.15
C THR A 88 -4.64 8.01 -2.09
N VAL A 89 -5.17 6.79 -2.00
CA VAL A 89 -4.72 5.66 -2.81
C VAL A 89 -5.94 5.06 -3.48
N PRO A 90 -5.92 4.90 -4.82
CA PRO A 90 -7.10 4.36 -5.50
C PRO A 90 -7.27 2.87 -5.24
N VAL A 91 -8.52 2.43 -5.26
CA VAL A 91 -8.85 1.01 -5.13
C VAL A 91 -9.66 0.62 -6.35
N SER A 92 -9.19 -0.40 -7.08
CA SER A 92 -9.99 -0.91 -8.18
C SER A 92 -11.04 -1.87 -7.63
N ARG A 93 -12.15 -2.00 -8.37
CA ARG A 93 -13.25 -2.85 -7.94
C ARG A 93 -12.83 -4.27 -7.65
N ARG A 94 -11.90 -4.76 -8.43
CA ARG A 94 -11.49 -6.16 -8.31
C ARG A 94 -10.83 -6.44 -6.96
N TYR A 95 -10.25 -5.44 -6.31
CA TYR A 95 -9.57 -5.62 -5.03
C TYR A 95 -10.38 -5.16 -3.82
N LEU A 96 -11.48 -4.47 -4.07
CA LEU A 96 -12.25 -3.86 -2.98
C LEU A 96 -12.78 -4.89 -2.00
N LYS A 97 -13.29 -6.00 -2.51
CA LYS A 97 -13.83 -7.05 -1.66
C LYS A 97 -12.76 -7.61 -0.72
N SER A 98 -11.57 -7.87 -1.26
CA SER A 98 -10.48 -8.40 -0.45
C SER A 98 -10.08 -7.43 0.65
N LEU A 99 -10.06 -6.13 0.34
CA LEU A 99 -9.71 -5.14 1.35
C LEU A 99 -10.76 -5.07 2.44
N LYS A 100 -12.03 -5.12 2.07
CA LYS A 100 -13.11 -5.12 3.07
C LYS A 100 -13.00 -6.33 3.99
N GLU A 101 -12.71 -7.48 3.42
CA GLU A 101 -12.55 -8.69 4.21
C GLU A 101 -11.36 -8.57 5.17
N ALA A 102 -10.30 -7.93 4.72
CA ALA A 102 -9.10 -7.78 5.54
C ALA A 102 -9.33 -6.93 6.78
N ILE A 103 -10.29 -6.01 6.72
CA ILE A 103 -10.61 -5.15 7.87
C ILE A 103 -11.92 -5.55 8.55
N GLY A 104 -12.48 -6.70 8.18
CA GLY A 104 -13.66 -7.23 8.87
C GLY A 104 -14.99 -6.66 8.42
N LEU A 105 -15.05 -6.07 7.24
CA LEU A 105 -16.31 -5.52 6.73
C LEU A 105 -17.09 -6.51 5.87
#